data_6d6e3dd3250fac4e94099a7653141f12
#
_entry.id   6d6e3dd3250fac4e94099a7653141f12
#
_cell.length_a   1.000
_cell.length_b   1.000
_cell.length_c   1.000
_cell.angle_alpha   90.00
_cell.angle_beta   90.00
_cell.angle_gamma   90.00
#
_symmetry.space_group_name_H-M   'P 1'
#
loop_
_entity.id
_entity.type
_entity.pdbx_description
1 polymer ?
#
loop_
_entity_poly.entity_id
_entity_poly.type
_entity_poly.pdbx_seq_one_letter_code
_entity_poly.pdbx_strand_id
1 'polypeptide(L)'
;MKDVIIIGAGVTGTSLAYNLSKYKGDFLVVDKNSDVCEGTSKANSAICHGGYDAEPGTLKAKMNVLGNHMMREMADELHFPYKEIGTLVLCHDEKDFPNLQKLYDQGIENGVSGMEIIYHDEILKMEPKVEKNIYAALYSKNAGIVDPFLMNIAYAEGSNLNGVEYKLDTEIKDIIVEDDHYKLITADGEELETKAVVNAAGLFSDQIHDLVFNDHKFNIKARRGEYMLLDKATNGFVNHVLFNLPTEKGKGILVSPTCDGNTIIGPTADFVDDKSDLVTTRKALEEVVEKVEDTVENVPVRQVITSFSGNRAHEVGGDFVLEESKKGFFDCIGIESPGLTSAPAIGKYMADMVAESMQLEENTEFKPGRNPIPKTCEMTAEEHNELIKKNPKYGKIICRCERVTEGEILDAIHAPVGARTVDGIKRRVRATAGRCQGGFCLPSIIEILSRELGIDEKDVTKKGKDSFYIEKRVK
;
A
#
# COMPACT_ATOMS: atom_id res chain seq x y z
N MET A 1 -17.64 24.34 -7.18
CA MET A 1 -16.21 24.33 -7.60
C MET A 1 -15.37 24.01 -6.37
N LYS A 2 -14.51 23.00 -6.41
CA LYS A 2 -13.61 22.59 -5.33
C LYS A 2 -12.37 23.49 -5.28
N ASP A 3 -11.68 23.55 -4.14
CA ASP A 3 -10.37 24.19 -4.09
C ASP A 3 -9.29 23.27 -4.69
N VAL A 4 -9.31 21.97 -4.33
CA VAL A 4 -8.37 20.99 -4.88
C VAL A 4 -9.10 19.68 -5.17
N ILE A 5 -8.84 19.10 -6.36
CA ILE A 5 -9.20 17.70 -6.67
C ILE A 5 -7.92 16.88 -6.77
N ILE A 6 -7.86 15.79 -6.01
CA ILE A 6 -6.77 14.79 -6.03
C ILE A 6 -7.25 13.60 -6.88
N ILE A 7 -6.51 13.26 -7.94
CA ILE A 7 -6.80 12.11 -8.81
C ILE A 7 -5.98 10.91 -8.35
N GLY A 8 -6.65 9.93 -7.75
CA GLY A 8 -6.07 8.69 -7.23
C GLY A 8 -6.13 8.56 -5.71
N ALA A 9 -6.78 7.48 -5.24
CA ALA A 9 -6.92 7.12 -3.83
C ALA A 9 -5.95 6.00 -3.40
N GLY A 10 -4.78 5.91 -4.05
CA GLY A 10 -3.63 5.14 -3.59
C GLY A 10 -2.96 5.81 -2.38
N VAL A 11 -1.95 5.15 -1.79
CA VAL A 11 -1.30 5.63 -0.57
C VAL A 11 -0.69 7.05 -0.71
N THR A 12 -0.24 7.43 -1.89
CA THR A 12 0.26 8.79 -2.17
C THR A 12 -0.87 9.82 -2.08
N GLY A 13 -1.98 9.58 -2.81
CA GLY A 13 -3.11 10.51 -2.82
C GLY A 13 -3.83 10.62 -1.48
N THR A 14 -3.99 9.51 -0.75
CA THR A 14 -4.63 9.53 0.58
C THR A 14 -3.75 10.17 1.65
N SER A 15 -2.42 9.92 1.62
CA SER A 15 -1.47 10.60 2.51
C SER A 15 -1.43 12.12 2.24
N LEU A 16 -1.48 12.51 0.96
CA LEU A 16 -1.57 13.92 0.57
C LEU A 16 -2.90 14.52 1.07
N ALA A 17 -4.03 13.84 0.87
CA ALA A 17 -5.34 14.30 1.33
C ALA A 17 -5.37 14.51 2.85
N TYR A 18 -4.75 13.60 3.62
CA TYR A 18 -4.64 13.74 5.07
C TYR A 18 -3.82 14.98 5.47
N ASN A 19 -2.67 15.19 4.84
CA ASN A 19 -1.85 16.36 5.14
C ASN A 19 -2.50 17.65 4.64
N LEU A 20 -3.21 17.63 3.50
CA LEU A 20 -3.93 18.78 2.97
C LEU A 20 -5.13 19.17 3.86
N SER A 21 -5.77 18.20 4.55
CA SER A 21 -6.85 18.49 5.50
C SER A 21 -6.41 19.30 6.73
N LYS A 22 -5.09 19.47 6.94
CA LYS A 22 -4.52 20.40 7.93
C LYS A 22 -4.64 21.87 7.50
N TYR A 23 -5.08 22.11 6.29
CA TYR A 23 -5.40 23.43 5.74
C TYR A 23 -6.90 23.57 5.51
N LYS A 24 -7.37 24.81 5.47
CA LYS A 24 -8.77 25.14 5.16
C LYS A 24 -8.99 25.04 3.65
N GLY A 25 -10.04 24.37 3.22
CA GLY A 25 -10.41 24.24 1.82
C GLY A 25 -11.47 23.19 1.58
N ASP A 26 -12.00 23.18 0.39
CA ASP A 26 -12.96 22.19 -0.09
C ASP A 26 -12.23 21.19 -0.99
N PHE A 27 -11.89 20.02 -0.44
CA PHE A 27 -11.04 19.01 -1.06
C PHE A 27 -11.81 17.76 -1.46
N LEU A 28 -11.51 17.24 -2.64
CA LEU A 28 -12.12 16.04 -3.17
C LEU A 28 -11.03 15.08 -3.67
N VAL A 29 -11.11 13.82 -3.27
CA VAL A 29 -10.34 12.72 -3.87
C VAL A 29 -11.24 11.96 -4.84
N VAL A 30 -10.80 11.75 -6.07
CA VAL A 30 -11.48 10.91 -7.06
C VAL A 30 -10.64 9.69 -7.40
N ASP A 31 -11.28 8.52 -7.53
CA ASP A 31 -10.61 7.30 -8.02
C ASP A 31 -11.54 6.50 -8.93
N LYS A 32 -10.98 5.90 -9.98
CA LYS A 32 -11.72 5.06 -10.93
C LYS A 32 -12.21 3.73 -10.36
N ASN A 33 -11.69 3.33 -9.21
CA ASN A 33 -12.04 2.10 -8.53
C ASN A 33 -13.10 2.33 -7.45
N SER A 34 -13.74 1.24 -7.03
CA SER A 34 -14.85 1.25 -6.05
C SER A 34 -14.41 1.40 -4.59
N ASP A 35 -13.10 1.45 -4.32
CA ASP A 35 -12.56 1.62 -2.97
C ASP A 35 -11.17 2.26 -3.04
N VAL A 36 -10.71 2.79 -1.93
CA VAL A 36 -9.32 3.22 -1.76
C VAL A 36 -8.39 2.01 -1.74
N CYS A 37 -7.09 2.22 -1.96
CA CYS A 37 -6.10 1.13 -1.92
C CYS A 37 -6.33 0.04 -2.99
N GLU A 38 -6.81 0.38 -4.18
CA GLU A 38 -7.09 -0.61 -5.25
C GLU A 38 -5.94 -0.80 -6.24
N GLY A 39 -5.00 0.14 -6.33
CA GLY A 39 -3.84 0.08 -7.23
C GLY A 39 -2.65 -0.69 -6.63
N THR A 40 -1.44 -0.21 -6.93
CA THR A 40 -0.16 -0.77 -6.44
C THR A 40 -0.06 -0.77 -4.91
N SER A 41 -0.80 0.12 -4.24
CA SER A 41 -0.82 0.23 -2.77
C SER A 41 -1.31 -1.05 -2.07
N LYS A 42 -2.16 -1.86 -2.70
CA LYS A 42 -2.62 -3.15 -2.15
C LYS A 42 -1.74 -4.35 -2.53
N ALA A 43 -0.79 -4.19 -3.45
CA ALA A 43 -0.06 -5.31 -4.04
C ALA A 43 1.44 -4.99 -4.13
N ASN A 44 2.09 -5.06 -2.97
CA ASN A 44 3.50 -4.78 -2.75
C ASN A 44 4.07 -5.68 -1.65
N SER A 45 5.34 -5.49 -1.29
CA SER A 45 6.03 -6.28 -0.27
C SER A 45 5.74 -5.85 1.18
N ALA A 46 4.96 -4.80 1.40
CA ALA A 46 4.62 -4.27 2.72
C ALA A 46 5.82 -3.80 3.57
N ILE A 47 6.91 -3.37 2.93
CA ILE A 47 8.17 -3.04 3.60
C ILE A 47 8.29 -1.55 3.81
N CYS A 48 8.70 -1.17 5.03
CA CYS A 48 9.23 0.14 5.37
C CYS A 48 10.76 0.08 5.24
N HIS A 49 11.29 0.58 4.11
CA HIS A 49 12.71 0.54 3.76
C HIS A 49 13.53 1.52 4.61
N GLY A 50 14.77 1.15 4.96
CA GLY A 50 15.68 1.99 5.75
C GLY A 50 16.19 3.24 5.01
N GLY A 51 16.27 3.23 3.66
CA GLY A 51 16.73 4.38 2.86
C GLY A 51 18.11 4.22 2.21
N TYR A 52 18.75 3.08 2.39
CA TYR A 52 20.13 2.84 1.91
C TYR A 52 20.26 2.55 0.40
N ASP A 53 19.17 2.18 -0.28
CA ASP A 53 19.18 1.60 -1.62
C ASP A 53 19.02 2.65 -2.74
N ALA A 54 18.39 3.77 -2.46
CA ALA A 54 18.19 4.83 -3.45
C ALA A 54 19.47 5.66 -3.66
N GLU A 55 19.71 6.08 -4.90
CA GLU A 55 20.89 6.87 -5.25
C GLU A 55 20.90 8.21 -4.50
N PRO A 56 22.02 8.60 -3.88
CA PRO A 56 22.14 9.85 -3.15
C PRO A 56 21.79 11.07 -4.02
N GLY A 57 21.12 12.05 -3.41
CA GLY A 57 20.70 13.28 -4.08
C GLY A 57 19.37 13.18 -4.83
N THR A 58 18.79 11.98 -4.97
CA THR A 58 17.49 11.79 -5.61
C THR A 58 16.31 12.08 -4.66
N LEU A 59 15.14 12.37 -5.22
CA LEU A 59 13.90 12.48 -4.44
C LEU A 59 13.54 11.13 -3.79
N LYS A 60 13.80 10.00 -4.46
CA LYS A 60 13.64 8.66 -3.88
C LYS A 60 14.42 8.52 -2.58
N ALA A 61 15.70 8.88 -2.54
CA ALA A 61 16.52 8.81 -1.34
C ALA A 61 15.97 9.72 -0.23
N LYS A 62 15.73 10.99 -0.56
CA LYS A 62 15.22 11.99 0.39
C LYS A 62 13.87 11.57 1.00
N MET A 63 12.91 11.22 0.16
CA MET A 63 11.56 10.88 0.61
C MET A 63 11.51 9.53 1.35
N ASN A 64 12.40 8.58 0.99
CA ASN A 64 12.50 7.32 1.72
C ASN A 64 12.99 7.54 3.16
N VAL A 65 14.08 8.27 3.37
CA VAL A 65 14.64 8.52 4.70
C VAL A 65 13.66 9.30 5.56
N LEU A 66 13.07 10.37 5.02
CA LEU A 66 12.06 11.16 5.73
C LEU A 66 10.82 10.32 6.05
N GLY A 67 10.31 9.54 5.10
CA GLY A 67 9.12 8.71 5.30
C GLY A 67 9.35 7.58 6.31
N ASN A 68 10.56 6.98 6.33
CA ASN A 68 10.94 6.00 7.35
C ASN A 68 10.89 6.62 8.76
N HIS A 69 11.46 7.82 8.95
CA HIS A 69 11.43 8.53 10.23
C HIS A 69 10.01 8.90 10.68
N MET A 70 9.10 9.23 9.74
CA MET A 70 7.71 9.57 10.05
C MET A 70 6.83 8.36 10.30
N MET A 71 7.24 7.15 9.85
CA MET A 71 6.36 5.98 9.78
C MET A 71 5.77 5.59 11.14
N ARG A 72 6.59 5.58 12.20
CA ARG A 72 6.13 5.22 13.56
C ARG A 72 5.11 6.24 14.10
N GLU A 73 5.41 7.53 13.98
CA GLU A 73 4.51 8.58 14.43
C GLU A 73 3.16 8.49 13.72
N MET A 74 3.17 8.31 12.39
CA MET A 74 1.95 8.16 11.62
C MET A 74 1.18 6.88 11.95
N ALA A 75 1.89 5.78 12.21
CA ALA A 75 1.26 4.52 12.62
C ALA A 75 0.57 4.65 13.99
N ASP A 76 1.19 5.35 14.93
CA ASP A 76 0.63 5.60 16.26
C ASP A 76 -0.56 6.58 16.19
N GLU A 77 -0.44 7.66 15.40
CA GLU A 77 -1.50 8.66 15.22
C GLU A 77 -2.74 8.10 14.52
N LEU A 78 -2.53 7.33 13.45
CA LEU A 78 -3.59 6.80 12.59
C LEU A 78 -3.99 5.36 12.90
N HIS A 79 -3.34 4.73 13.88
CA HIS A 79 -3.63 3.37 14.34
C HIS A 79 -3.62 2.32 13.21
N PHE A 80 -2.55 2.31 12.40
CA PHE A 80 -2.30 1.22 11.45
C PHE A 80 -1.11 0.37 11.90
N PRO A 81 -1.09 -0.95 11.60
CA PRO A 81 -0.01 -1.83 12.04
C PRO A 81 1.33 -1.49 11.37
N TYR A 82 2.33 -1.25 12.20
CA TYR A 82 3.74 -1.09 11.82
C TYR A 82 4.63 -1.85 12.82
N LYS A 83 5.65 -2.55 12.32
CA LYS A 83 6.63 -3.26 13.13
C LYS A 83 8.03 -2.96 12.63
N GLU A 84 8.84 -2.35 13.47
CA GLU A 84 10.26 -2.12 13.23
C GLU A 84 11.01 -3.40 13.58
N ILE A 85 11.24 -4.24 12.58
CA ILE A 85 11.87 -5.56 12.73
C ILE A 85 13.24 -5.63 12.09
N GLY A 86 13.66 -4.58 11.39
CA GLY A 86 14.91 -4.54 10.63
C GLY A 86 14.85 -5.29 9.31
N THR A 87 15.87 -5.02 8.49
CA THR A 87 16.11 -5.71 7.21
C THR A 87 17.55 -6.18 7.13
N LEU A 88 17.78 -7.34 6.50
CA LEU A 88 19.09 -7.89 6.20
C LEU A 88 19.27 -7.98 4.68
N VAL A 89 20.34 -7.34 4.14
CA VAL A 89 20.79 -7.56 2.76
C VAL A 89 21.94 -8.55 2.80
N LEU A 90 21.70 -9.75 2.33
CA LEU A 90 22.59 -10.90 2.45
C LEU A 90 23.68 -10.88 1.37
N CYS A 91 24.92 -11.07 1.77
CA CYS A 91 26.10 -11.24 0.92
C CYS A 91 26.65 -12.65 1.12
N HIS A 92 26.54 -13.50 0.09
CA HIS A 92 26.92 -14.90 0.19
C HIS A 92 28.41 -15.10 0.05
N ASP A 93 29.08 -14.39 -0.85
CA ASP A 93 30.48 -14.52 -1.16
C ASP A 93 31.30 -13.32 -0.69
N GLU A 94 32.52 -13.55 -0.17
CA GLU A 94 33.48 -12.50 0.18
C GLU A 94 33.82 -11.60 -1.02
N LYS A 95 33.85 -12.16 -2.22
CA LYS A 95 34.12 -11.42 -3.46
C LYS A 95 33.07 -10.31 -3.75
N ASP A 96 31.86 -10.49 -3.26
CA ASP A 96 30.74 -9.56 -3.45
C ASP A 96 30.62 -8.52 -2.31
N PHE A 97 31.45 -8.66 -1.26
CA PHE A 97 31.49 -7.73 -0.12
C PHE A 97 31.71 -6.26 -0.51
N PRO A 98 32.51 -5.90 -1.53
CA PRO A 98 32.61 -4.52 -1.96
C PRO A 98 31.26 -3.89 -2.40
N ASN A 99 30.34 -4.70 -2.93
CA ASN A 99 29.00 -4.24 -3.29
C ASN A 99 28.14 -3.98 -2.04
N LEU A 100 28.29 -4.83 -1.01
CA LEU A 100 27.64 -4.62 0.28
C LEU A 100 28.15 -3.35 0.97
N GLN A 101 29.50 -3.14 0.95
CA GLN A 101 30.12 -1.94 1.49
C GLN A 101 29.65 -0.69 0.77
N LYS A 102 29.59 -0.72 -0.56
CA LYS A 102 29.05 0.39 -1.36
C LYS A 102 27.61 0.74 -0.94
N LEU A 103 26.77 -0.26 -0.71
CA LEU A 103 25.39 -0.06 -0.27
C LEU A 103 25.31 0.56 1.13
N TYR A 104 26.20 0.15 2.03
CA TYR A 104 26.35 0.76 3.36
C TYR A 104 26.77 2.24 3.25
N ASP A 105 27.82 2.53 2.47
CA ASP A 105 28.35 3.90 2.30
C ASP A 105 27.30 4.82 1.67
N GLN A 106 26.54 4.32 0.69
CA GLN A 106 25.40 5.00 0.09
C GLN A 106 24.31 5.35 1.12
N GLY A 107 24.00 4.40 2.02
CA GLY A 107 23.05 4.64 3.08
C GLY A 107 23.54 5.71 4.08
N ILE A 108 24.83 5.75 4.40
CA ILE A 108 25.43 6.80 5.22
C ILE A 108 25.30 8.17 4.53
N GLU A 109 25.57 8.24 3.22
CA GLU A 109 25.43 9.47 2.43
C GLU A 109 23.97 9.96 2.38
N ASN A 110 23.01 9.04 2.32
CA ASN A 110 21.58 9.34 2.39
C ASN A 110 21.11 9.78 3.80
N GLY A 111 21.97 9.66 4.82
CA GLY A 111 21.63 10.00 6.21
C GLY A 111 20.86 8.92 6.96
N VAL A 112 20.93 7.67 6.51
CA VAL A 112 20.28 6.54 7.19
C VAL A 112 20.98 6.23 8.51
N SER A 113 20.27 6.20 9.61
CA SER A 113 20.76 5.81 10.92
C SER A 113 20.50 4.32 11.19
N GLY A 114 21.23 3.74 12.16
CA GLY A 114 20.99 2.37 12.62
C GLY A 114 21.37 1.29 11.62
N MET A 115 22.35 1.54 10.76
CA MET A 115 22.93 0.53 9.86
C MET A 115 24.22 -0.03 10.44
N GLU A 116 24.45 -1.32 10.22
CA GLU A 116 25.70 -2.00 10.55
C GLU A 116 25.94 -3.17 9.60
N ILE A 117 27.22 -3.51 9.40
CA ILE A 117 27.58 -4.74 8.70
C ILE A 117 27.82 -5.80 9.77
N ILE A 118 27.09 -6.90 9.67
CA ILE A 118 27.17 -8.07 10.55
C ILE A 118 27.68 -9.29 9.78
N TYR A 119 28.22 -10.27 10.50
CA TYR A 119 28.89 -11.41 9.91
C TYR A 119 28.20 -12.73 10.28
N HIS A 120 28.62 -13.81 9.63
CA HIS A 120 28.04 -15.14 9.66
C HIS A 120 27.40 -15.57 10.99
N ASP A 121 28.17 -15.59 12.10
CA ASP A 121 27.70 -16.12 13.38
C ASP A 121 26.56 -15.29 13.98
N GLU A 122 26.57 -13.98 13.75
CA GLU A 122 25.52 -13.07 14.20
C GLU A 122 24.28 -13.21 13.35
N ILE A 123 24.44 -13.32 12.03
CA ILE A 123 23.35 -13.56 11.10
C ILE A 123 22.60 -14.84 11.44
N LEU A 124 23.32 -15.95 11.67
CA LEU A 124 22.70 -17.24 12.02
C LEU A 124 21.99 -17.21 13.39
N LYS A 125 22.43 -16.36 14.31
CA LYS A 125 21.72 -16.11 15.57
C LYS A 125 20.40 -15.39 15.38
N MET A 126 20.40 -14.35 14.51
CA MET A 126 19.21 -13.54 14.23
C MET A 126 18.21 -14.30 13.36
N GLU A 127 18.71 -15.01 12.36
CA GLU A 127 17.94 -15.74 11.34
C GLU A 127 18.44 -17.19 11.17
N PRO A 128 18.02 -18.12 12.03
CA PRO A 128 18.48 -19.51 11.97
C PRO A 128 18.10 -20.27 10.70
N LYS A 129 17.16 -19.72 9.91
CA LYS A 129 16.66 -20.32 8.65
C LYS A 129 17.32 -19.76 7.40
N VAL A 130 18.18 -18.75 7.53
CA VAL A 130 18.90 -18.20 6.38
C VAL A 130 19.81 -19.29 5.77
N GLU A 131 20.06 -19.21 4.46
CA GLU A 131 21.03 -20.07 3.79
C GLU A 131 22.39 -19.95 4.47
N LYS A 132 23.08 -21.11 4.72
CA LYS A 132 24.24 -21.16 5.62
C LYS A 132 25.54 -20.61 5.05
N ASN A 133 25.66 -20.52 3.72
CA ASN A 133 26.83 -19.95 3.08
C ASN A 133 26.75 -18.42 2.99
N ILE A 134 26.46 -17.76 4.11
CA ILE A 134 26.42 -16.32 4.20
C ILE A 134 27.74 -15.80 4.75
N TYR A 135 28.37 -14.86 4.04
CA TYR A 135 29.60 -14.20 4.48
C TYR A 135 29.32 -13.02 5.41
N ALA A 136 28.45 -12.09 4.97
CA ALA A 136 28.09 -10.88 5.71
C ALA A 136 26.66 -10.43 5.36
N ALA A 137 26.13 -9.48 6.10
CA ALA A 137 24.90 -8.80 5.76
C ALA A 137 24.92 -7.31 6.17
N LEU A 138 24.27 -6.47 5.40
CA LEU A 138 23.90 -5.12 5.82
C LEU A 138 22.62 -5.22 6.64
N TYR A 139 22.70 -4.91 7.92
CA TYR A 139 21.57 -4.81 8.83
C TYR A 139 21.11 -3.36 8.96
N SER A 140 19.86 -3.08 8.62
CA SER A 140 19.20 -1.77 8.83
C SER A 140 18.14 -1.92 9.90
N LYS A 141 18.43 -1.45 11.11
CA LYS A 141 17.59 -1.62 12.32
C LYS A 141 16.24 -0.92 12.20
N ASN A 142 16.23 0.29 11.62
CA ASN A 142 15.06 1.16 11.54
C ASN A 142 14.11 0.80 10.39
N ALA A 143 14.45 -0.21 9.61
CA ALA A 143 13.56 -0.77 8.61
C ALA A 143 12.50 -1.69 9.25
N GLY A 144 11.42 -1.96 8.54
CA GLY A 144 10.38 -2.80 9.10
C GLY A 144 9.30 -3.19 8.09
N ILE A 145 8.15 -3.55 8.62
CA ILE A 145 6.96 -3.93 7.85
C ILE A 145 5.76 -3.11 8.29
N VAL A 146 4.86 -2.84 7.36
CA VAL A 146 3.61 -2.10 7.59
C VAL A 146 2.44 -2.87 6.97
N ASP A 147 1.23 -2.69 7.50
CA ASP A 147 0.01 -3.13 6.79
C ASP A 147 -0.34 -2.07 5.73
N PRO A 148 -0.10 -2.34 4.42
CA PRO A 148 -0.28 -1.35 3.37
C PRO A 148 -1.76 -1.01 3.13
N PHE A 149 -2.67 -1.93 3.45
CA PHE A 149 -4.11 -1.70 3.34
C PHE A 149 -4.57 -0.73 4.41
N LEU A 150 -4.29 -1.05 5.67
CA LEU A 150 -4.72 -0.22 6.80
C LEU A 150 -4.00 1.12 6.84
N MET A 151 -2.75 1.21 6.38
CA MET A 151 -2.05 2.49 6.21
C MET A 151 -2.79 3.42 5.24
N ASN A 152 -3.12 2.93 4.04
CA ASN A 152 -3.84 3.72 3.04
C ASN A 152 -5.25 4.10 3.52
N ILE A 153 -6.01 3.13 4.07
CA ILE A 153 -7.36 3.34 4.60
C ILE A 153 -7.35 4.34 5.76
N ALA A 154 -6.33 4.26 6.62
CA ALA A 154 -6.19 5.15 7.77
C ALA A 154 -6.00 6.62 7.35
N TYR A 155 -5.18 6.88 6.34
CA TYR A 155 -5.07 8.21 5.74
C TYR A 155 -6.39 8.69 5.14
N ALA A 156 -7.10 7.81 4.41
CA ALA A 156 -8.38 8.17 3.81
C ALA A 156 -9.45 8.49 4.87
N GLU A 157 -9.57 7.66 5.90
CA GLU A 157 -10.53 7.88 7.00
C GLU A 157 -10.17 9.15 7.80
N GLY A 158 -8.89 9.34 8.13
CA GLY A 158 -8.41 10.53 8.85
C GLY A 158 -8.67 11.82 8.09
N SER A 159 -8.44 11.84 6.77
CA SER A 159 -8.75 13.00 5.93
C SER A 159 -10.26 13.25 5.79
N ASN A 160 -11.06 12.18 5.64
CA ASN A 160 -12.51 12.31 5.54
C ASN A 160 -13.13 12.85 6.84
N LEU A 161 -12.64 12.41 8.01
CA LEU A 161 -13.05 12.97 9.32
C LEU A 161 -12.72 14.47 9.47
N ASN A 162 -11.80 14.98 8.66
CA ASN A 162 -11.42 16.38 8.57
C ASN A 162 -11.98 17.10 7.33
N GLY A 163 -13.04 16.54 6.72
CA GLY A 163 -13.83 17.21 5.68
C GLY A 163 -13.42 16.92 4.23
N VAL A 164 -12.39 16.10 3.97
CA VAL A 164 -12.06 15.70 2.59
C VAL A 164 -13.12 14.74 2.06
N GLU A 165 -13.71 15.05 0.92
CA GLU A 165 -14.68 14.18 0.26
C GLU A 165 -13.99 13.11 -0.60
N TYR A 166 -14.64 11.95 -0.74
CA TYR A 166 -14.19 10.86 -1.61
C TYR A 166 -15.28 10.50 -2.61
N LYS A 167 -14.95 10.57 -3.91
CA LYS A 167 -15.82 10.14 -5.01
C LYS A 167 -15.13 8.99 -5.75
N LEU A 168 -15.52 7.79 -5.37
CA LEU A 168 -15.02 6.53 -5.94
C LEU A 168 -15.83 6.14 -7.18
N ASP A 169 -15.42 5.09 -7.90
CA ASP A 169 -15.99 4.69 -9.20
C ASP A 169 -16.00 5.83 -10.24
N THR A 170 -15.09 6.80 -10.10
CA THR A 170 -15.04 8.02 -10.91
C THR A 170 -13.74 8.10 -11.69
N GLU A 171 -13.78 7.76 -12.96
CA GLU A 171 -12.62 7.81 -13.86
C GLU A 171 -12.56 9.14 -14.60
N ILE A 172 -11.45 9.87 -14.50
CA ILE A 172 -11.22 11.10 -15.27
C ILE A 172 -10.76 10.73 -16.68
N LYS A 173 -11.43 11.27 -17.68
CA LYS A 173 -11.17 11.04 -19.11
C LYS A 173 -10.57 12.22 -19.83
N ASP A 174 -10.86 13.44 -19.34
CA ASP A 174 -10.32 14.67 -19.93
C ASP A 174 -10.18 15.75 -18.86
N ILE A 175 -9.28 16.70 -19.09
CA ILE A 175 -9.05 17.85 -18.24
C ILE A 175 -8.95 19.11 -19.12
N ILE A 176 -9.95 19.97 -19.02
CA ILE A 176 -9.99 21.24 -19.73
C ILE A 176 -9.34 22.30 -18.82
N VAL A 177 -8.37 23.00 -19.36
CA VAL A 177 -7.70 24.13 -18.68
C VAL A 177 -8.43 25.40 -19.02
N GLU A 178 -9.08 26.02 -18.05
CA GLU A 178 -9.71 27.32 -18.18
C GLU A 178 -8.75 28.43 -17.69
N ASP A 179 -9.16 29.68 -17.77
CA ASP A 179 -8.30 30.83 -17.44
C ASP A 179 -7.85 30.82 -15.96
N ASP A 180 -8.72 30.43 -15.03
CA ASP A 180 -8.50 30.49 -13.60
C ASP A 180 -8.82 29.18 -12.84
N HIS A 181 -9.21 28.11 -13.54
CA HIS A 181 -9.57 26.83 -12.95
C HIS A 181 -9.41 25.66 -13.92
N TYR A 182 -9.69 24.46 -13.44
CA TYR A 182 -9.68 23.22 -14.21
C TYR A 182 -11.08 22.59 -14.20
N LYS A 183 -11.48 22.05 -15.35
CA LYS A 183 -12.70 21.25 -15.47
C LYS A 183 -12.33 19.81 -15.82
N LEU A 184 -12.62 18.88 -14.92
CA LEU A 184 -12.35 17.46 -15.10
C LEU A 184 -13.61 16.80 -15.63
N ILE A 185 -13.48 16.06 -16.72
CA ILE A 185 -14.58 15.31 -17.36
C ILE A 185 -14.44 13.84 -16.97
N THR A 186 -15.48 13.30 -16.36
CA THR A 186 -15.53 11.89 -15.96
C THR A 186 -15.95 10.99 -17.11
N ALA A 187 -15.75 9.66 -16.97
CA ALA A 187 -16.11 8.68 -18.00
C ALA A 187 -17.63 8.61 -18.29
N ASP A 188 -18.47 8.99 -17.35
CA ASP A 188 -19.93 9.07 -17.47
C ASP A 188 -20.44 10.47 -17.90
N GLY A 189 -19.50 11.39 -18.15
CA GLY A 189 -19.78 12.74 -18.69
C GLY A 189 -20.11 13.79 -17.62
N GLU A 190 -19.91 13.50 -16.33
CA GLU A 190 -20.01 14.50 -15.27
C GLU A 190 -18.84 15.49 -15.35
N GLU A 191 -19.11 16.76 -15.09
CA GLU A 191 -18.12 17.83 -15.01
C GLU A 191 -17.80 18.17 -13.55
N LEU A 192 -16.52 18.14 -13.18
CA LEU A 192 -16.04 18.54 -11.86
C LEU A 192 -15.11 19.74 -12.02
N GLU A 193 -15.47 20.87 -11.38
CA GLU A 193 -14.66 22.09 -11.43
C GLU A 193 -13.81 22.25 -10.17
N THR A 194 -12.55 22.69 -10.36
CA THR A 194 -11.59 22.90 -9.27
C THR A 194 -10.57 23.97 -9.61
N LYS A 195 -10.08 24.68 -8.59
CA LYS A 195 -8.98 25.66 -8.75
C LYS A 195 -7.64 24.98 -8.94
N ALA A 196 -7.44 23.78 -8.37
CA ALA A 196 -6.21 23.03 -8.53
C ALA A 196 -6.46 21.51 -8.66
N VAL A 197 -5.54 20.84 -9.36
CA VAL A 197 -5.52 19.39 -9.59
C VAL A 197 -4.24 18.81 -9.04
N VAL A 198 -4.31 17.71 -8.30
CA VAL A 198 -3.15 16.90 -7.95
C VAL A 198 -3.25 15.55 -8.63
N ASN A 199 -2.31 15.25 -9.49
CA ASN A 199 -2.17 13.97 -10.17
C ASN A 199 -1.42 12.97 -9.28
N ALA A 200 -2.13 12.07 -8.63
CA ALA A 200 -1.62 10.96 -7.83
C ALA A 200 -2.07 9.60 -8.39
N ALA A 201 -2.25 9.50 -9.73
CA ALA A 201 -2.86 8.39 -10.43
C ALA A 201 -1.94 7.14 -10.59
N GLY A 202 -0.76 7.12 -9.95
CA GLY A 202 0.15 5.98 -9.90
C GLY A 202 0.56 5.48 -11.29
N LEU A 203 0.21 4.25 -11.66
CA LEU A 203 0.51 3.67 -12.98
C LEU A 203 -0.01 4.46 -14.18
N PHE A 204 -1.00 5.33 -13.97
CA PHE A 204 -1.66 6.11 -15.03
C PHE A 204 -1.34 7.60 -14.92
N SER A 205 -0.37 7.98 -14.08
CA SER A 205 -0.04 9.38 -13.83
C SER A 205 0.54 10.09 -15.06
N ASP A 206 1.26 9.40 -15.93
CA ASP A 206 1.69 9.91 -17.24
C ASP A 206 0.49 10.25 -18.15
N GLN A 207 -0.53 9.41 -18.17
CA GLN A 207 -1.75 9.64 -18.95
C GLN A 207 -2.55 10.83 -18.44
N ILE A 208 -2.66 11.00 -17.12
CA ILE A 208 -3.32 12.17 -16.52
C ILE A 208 -2.55 13.47 -16.82
N HIS A 209 -1.21 13.43 -16.75
CA HIS A 209 -0.36 14.54 -17.15
C HIS A 209 -0.63 14.96 -18.63
N ASP A 210 -0.67 13.97 -19.51
CA ASP A 210 -0.88 14.19 -20.95
C ASP A 210 -2.26 14.77 -21.29
N LEU A 211 -3.28 14.62 -20.43
CA LEU A 211 -4.57 15.30 -20.63
C LEU A 211 -4.46 16.83 -20.58
N VAL A 212 -3.43 17.37 -19.91
CA VAL A 212 -3.20 18.81 -19.77
C VAL A 212 -2.12 19.32 -20.72
N PHE A 213 -1.02 18.56 -20.88
CA PHE A 213 0.18 19.05 -21.57
C PHE A 213 0.35 18.47 -22.97
N ASN A 214 -0.11 17.20 -23.19
CA ASN A 214 0.04 16.49 -24.45
C ASN A 214 1.48 16.48 -25.01
N ASP A 215 2.47 16.49 -24.08
CA ASP A 215 3.91 16.60 -24.40
C ASP A 215 4.65 15.26 -24.30
N HIS A 216 3.98 14.25 -23.73
CA HIS A 216 4.54 12.90 -23.47
C HIS A 216 5.88 12.93 -22.73
N LYS A 217 6.07 13.92 -21.83
CA LYS A 217 7.28 14.12 -21.05
C LYS A 217 7.60 12.93 -20.17
N PHE A 218 6.57 12.28 -19.61
CA PHE A 218 6.73 11.14 -18.71
C PHE A 218 6.28 9.83 -19.37
N ASN A 219 6.95 8.74 -19.02
CA ASN A 219 6.66 7.42 -19.56
C ASN A 219 6.69 6.38 -18.45
N ILE A 220 5.52 6.05 -17.93
CA ILE A 220 5.36 5.04 -16.89
C ILE A 220 5.23 3.65 -17.51
N LYS A 221 6.17 2.80 -17.20
CA LYS A 221 6.13 1.36 -17.54
C LYS A 221 5.68 0.53 -16.35
N ALA A 222 4.79 -0.41 -16.61
CA ALA A 222 4.35 -1.36 -15.57
C ALA A 222 5.43 -2.43 -15.36
N ARG A 223 6.05 -2.45 -14.16
CA ARG A 223 7.00 -3.49 -13.76
C ARG A 223 6.33 -4.43 -12.77
N ARG A 224 5.83 -5.56 -13.27
CA ARG A 224 5.07 -6.54 -12.50
C ARG A 224 5.96 -7.31 -11.54
N GLY A 225 5.51 -7.42 -10.29
CA GLY A 225 6.04 -8.31 -9.28
C GLY A 225 4.99 -9.33 -8.88
N GLU A 226 5.32 -10.61 -8.98
CA GLU A 226 4.45 -11.71 -8.57
C GLU A 226 4.92 -12.28 -7.23
N TYR A 227 3.98 -12.59 -6.35
CA TYR A 227 4.21 -12.97 -4.97
C TYR A 227 3.43 -14.22 -4.59
N MET A 228 3.94 -14.95 -3.59
CA MET A 228 3.20 -15.97 -2.86
C MET A 228 3.05 -15.55 -1.40
N LEU A 229 1.84 -15.74 -0.85
CA LEU A 229 1.54 -15.53 0.55
C LEU A 229 1.33 -16.88 1.23
N LEU A 230 2.08 -17.14 2.29
CA LEU A 230 1.98 -18.35 3.08
C LEU A 230 1.02 -18.16 4.26
N ASP A 231 0.48 -19.27 4.75
CA ASP A 231 -0.45 -19.30 5.90
C ASP A 231 0.19 -18.76 7.19
N LYS A 232 -0.60 -18.26 8.11
CA LYS A 232 -0.16 -17.83 9.45
C LYS A 232 0.54 -18.92 10.27
N ALA A 233 0.39 -20.20 9.91
CA ALA A 233 1.17 -21.28 10.51
C ALA A 233 2.69 -21.13 10.27
N THR A 234 3.10 -20.25 9.35
CA THR A 234 4.50 -19.89 9.11
C THR A 234 4.97 -18.69 9.93
N ASN A 235 4.16 -18.18 10.86
CA ASN A 235 4.56 -17.06 11.71
C ASN A 235 5.86 -17.41 12.48
N GLY A 236 6.86 -16.51 12.41
CA GLY A 236 8.19 -16.75 12.97
C GLY A 236 9.09 -17.66 12.13
N PHE A 237 8.74 -17.94 10.87
CA PHE A 237 9.63 -18.63 9.92
C PHE A 237 10.88 -17.80 9.64
N VAL A 238 10.73 -16.48 9.49
CA VAL A 238 11.80 -15.47 9.51
C VAL A 238 11.40 -14.33 10.47
N ASN A 239 12.41 -13.67 11.06
CA ASN A 239 12.21 -12.59 12.04
C ASN A 239 12.36 -11.20 11.42
N HIS A 240 13.18 -11.07 10.37
CA HIS A 240 13.50 -9.84 9.65
C HIS A 240 13.05 -9.94 8.19
N VAL A 241 13.09 -8.83 7.48
CA VAL A 241 12.98 -8.84 6.02
C VAL A 241 14.33 -9.21 5.43
N LEU A 242 14.37 -10.25 4.61
CA LEU A 242 15.59 -10.78 4.01
C LEU A 242 15.63 -10.44 2.52
N PHE A 243 16.71 -9.80 2.10
CA PHE A 243 17.05 -9.51 0.71
C PHE A 243 18.38 -10.16 0.35
N ASN A 244 18.57 -10.50 -0.91
CA ASN A 244 19.91 -10.74 -1.44
C ASN A 244 20.51 -9.44 -1.99
N LEU A 245 21.83 -9.36 -2.10
CA LEU A 245 22.50 -8.25 -2.78
C LEU A 245 21.89 -8.05 -4.17
N PRO A 246 21.64 -6.80 -4.59
CA PRO A 246 21.17 -6.51 -5.93
C PRO A 246 22.12 -7.06 -6.99
N THR A 247 21.56 -7.71 -8.00
CA THR A 247 22.26 -8.13 -9.21
C THR A 247 21.81 -7.26 -10.38
N GLU A 248 22.41 -7.43 -11.57
CA GLU A 248 21.95 -6.79 -12.81
C GLU A 248 20.47 -7.04 -13.11
N LYS A 249 19.90 -8.15 -12.60
CA LYS A 249 18.48 -8.51 -12.73
C LYS A 249 17.58 -7.90 -11.65
N GLY A 250 18.13 -7.16 -10.67
CA GLY A 250 17.41 -6.55 -9.55
C GLY A 250 17.73 -7.20 -8.19
N LYS A 251 16.90 -6.91 -7.18
CA LYS A 251 17.11 -7.30 -5.77
C LYS A 251 16.86 -8.78 -5.46
N GLY A 252 16.49 -9.59 -6.43
CA GLY A 252 16.14 -10.99 -6.22
C GLY A 252 14.81 -11.20 -5.49
N ILE A 253 14.58 -12.45 -5.07
CA ILE A 253 13.40 -12.83 -4.28
C ILE A 253 13.68 -12.52 -2.81
N LEU A 254 12.76 -11.82 -2.17
CA LEU A 254 12.82 -11.56 -0.74
C LEU A 254 11.94 -12.54 0.05
N VAL A 255 12.22 -12.66 1.34
CA VAL A 255 11.39 -13.34 2.32
C VAL A 255 11.09 -12.39 3.45
N SER A 256 9.82 -12.20 3.78
CA SER A 256 9.40 -11.24 4.80
C SER A 256 8.23 -11.77 5.62
N PRO A 257 8.21 -11.55 6.94
CA PRO A 257 6.98 -11.68 7.69
C PRO A 257 6.01 -10.55 7.32
N THR A 258 4.74 -10.70 7.64
CA THR A 258 3.73 -9.62 7.53
C THR A 258 3.25 -9.19 8.91
N CYS A 259 2.63 -8.01 9.00
CA CYS A 259 2.07 -7.53 10.27
C CYS A 259 1.08 -8.53 10.90
N ASP A 260 0.37 -9.29 10.08
CA ASP A 260 -0.64 -10.25 10.51
C ASP A 260 -0.11 -11.67 10.74
N GLY A 261 1.19 -11.90 10.62
CA GLY A 261 1.83 -13.19 10.90
C GLY A 261 1.86 -14.19 9.73
N ASN A 262 1.56 -13.76 8.52
CA ASN A 262 1.85 -14.52 7.30
C ASN A 262 3.33 -14.37 6.93
N THR A 263 3.83 -15.21 6.02
CA THR A 263 5.11 -15.00 5.34
C THR A 263 4.84 -14.70 3.87
N ILE A 264 5.50 -13.70 3.31
CA ILE A 264 5.46 -13.35 1.90
C ILE A 264 6.77 -13.70 1.24
N ILE A 265 6.73 -14.30 0.06
CA ILE A 265 7.89 -14.58 -0.79
C ILE A 265 7.66 -14.01 -2.19
N GLY A 266 8.71 -13.48 -2.81
CA GLY A 266 8.65 -12.69 -4.04
C GLY A 266 9.40 -11.39 -3.83
N PRO A 267 9.22 -10.41 -4.73
CA PRO A 267 8.56 -10.49 -6.02
C PRO A 267 9.48 -10.88 -7.17
N THR A 268 8.90 -11.22 -8.30
CA THR A 268 9.57 -11.10 -9.61
C THR A 268 9.63 -9.65 -10.08
N ALA A 269 10.22 -9.37 -11.24
CA ALA A 269 10.42 -8.00 -11.70
C ALA A 269 10.42 -7.91 -13.25
N ASP A 270 9.27 -8.24 -13.86
CA ASP A 270 9.10 -8.26 -15.30
C ASP A 270 8.33 -7.03 -15.81
N PHE A 271 8.75 -6.43 -16.91
CA PHE A 271 7.96 -5.41 -17.58
C PHE A 271 6.79 -6.06 -18.33
N VAL A 272 5.62 -5.42 -18.25
CA VAL A 272 4.42 -5.80 -18.98
C VAL A 272 3.86 -4.60 -19.74
N ASP A 273 3.32 -4.85 -20.94
CA ASP A 273 2.83 -3.77 -21.80
C ASP A 273 1.50 -3.21 -21.32
N ASP A 274 0.60 -4.07 -20.84
CA ASP A 274 -0.68 -3.65 -20.29
C ASP A 274 -0.53 -3.30 -18.79
N LYS A 275 -0.67 -2.02 -18.48
CA LYS A 275 -0.63 -1.52 -17.08
C LYS A 275 -1.70 -2.14 -16.17
N SER A 276 -2.75 -2.71 -16.76
CA SER A 276 -3.87 -3.37 -16.05
C SER A 276 -3.67 -4.87 -15.86
N ASP A 277 -2.64 -5.47 -16.49
CA ASP A 277 -2.36 -6.90 -16.35
C ASP A 277 -1.82 -7.23 -14.96
N LEU A 278 -2.66 -7.87 -14.15
CA LEU A 278 -2.37 -8.35 -12.79
C LEU A 278 -2.41 -9.88 -12.69
N VAL A 279 -2.23 -10.57 -13.80
CA VAL A 279 -2.21 -12.04 -13.84
C VAL A 279 -0.93 -12.56 -13.18
N THR A 280 -1.05 -13.57 -12.32
CA THR A 280 0.10 -14.37 -11.88
C THR A 280 0.34 -15.50 -12.86
N THR A 281 1.61 -15.77 -13.16
CA THR A 281 2.01 -16.75 -14.17
C THR A 281 2.73 -17.93 -13.51
N ARG A 282 2.50 -19.14 -14.08
CA ARG A 282 3.18 -20.34 -13.61
C ARG A 282 4.71 -20.17 -13.63
N LYS A 283 5.23 -19.59 -14.71
CA LYS A 283 6.68 -19.38 -14.89
C LYS A 283 7.27 -18.51 -13.78
N ALA A 284 6.62 -17.37 -13.48
CA ALA A 284 7.12 -16.44 -12.46
C ALA A 284 7.00 -17.03 -11.05
N LEU A 285 5.91 -17.77 -10.76
CA LEU A 285 5.77 -18.44 -9.48
C LEU A 285 6.76 -19.60 -9.29
N GLU A 286 7.09 -20.36 -10.34
CA GLU A 286 8.14 -21.36 -10.33
C GLU A 286 9.53 -20.70 -10.08
N GLU A 287 9.81 -19.55 -10.69
CA GLU A 287 11.02 -18.76 -10.45
C GLU A 287 11.10 -18.28 -8.98
N VAL A 288 9.99 -17.85 -8.38
CA VAL A 288 9.96 -17.48 -6.95
C VAL A 288 10.35 -18.66 -6.08
N VAL A 289 9.80 -19.86 -6.34
CA VAL A 289 10.10 -21.08 -5.57
C VAL A 289 11.55 -21.51 -5.73
N GLU A 290 12.10 -21.43 -6.94
CA GLU A 290 13.49 -21.81 -7.22
C GLU A 290 14.49 -20.88 -6.51
N LYS A 291 14.28 -19.56 -6.63
CA LYS A 291 15.23 -18.56 -6.13
C LYS A 291 15.12 -18.25 -4.64
N VAL A 292 13.99 -18.57 -4.00
CA VAL A 292 13.83 -18.28 -2.57
C VAL A 292 14.76 -19.13 -1.70
N GLU A 293 15.19 -20.29 -2.17
CA GLU A 293 16.14 -21.17 -1.47
C GLU A 293 17.56 -20.59 -1.41
N ASP A 294 17.89 -19.64 -2.28
CA ASP A 294 19.13 -18.83 -2.19
C ASP A 294 19.12 -17.89 -0.97
N THR A 295 17.95 -17.64 -0.38
CA THR A 295 17.77 -16.72 0.77
C THR A 295 17.57 -17.49 2.07
N VAL A 296 16.68 -18.48 2.07
CA VAL A 296 16.29 -19.27 3.26
C VAL A 296 16.12 -20.74 2.94
N GLU A 297 16.54 -21.61 3.87
CA GLU A 297 16.41 -23.06 3.73
C GLU A 297 14.98 -23.56 4.04
N ASN A 298 14.54 -24.60 3.34
CA ASN A 298 13.33 -25.35 3.64
C ASN A 298 12.05 -24.50 3.68
N VAL A 299 11.87 -23.65 2.68
CA VAL A 299 10.66 -22.82 2.55
C VAL A 299 9.40 -23.70 2.50
N PRO A 300 8.41 -23.47 3.37
CA PRO A 300 7.21 -24.30 3.44
C PRO A 300 6.21 -23.97 2.32
N VAL A 301 6.58 -24.10 1.05
CA VAL A 301 5.77 -23.74 -0.13
C VAL A 301 4.41 -24.45 -0.18
N ARG A 302 4.26 -25.59 0.50
CA ARG A 302 2.95 -26.27 0.64
C ARG A 302 1.95 -25.50 1.49
N GLN A 303 2.39 -24.47 2.20
CA GLN A 303 1.55 -23.58 3.00
C GLN A 303 1.17 -22.29 2.25
N VAL A 304 1.45 -22.19 0.96
CA VAL A 304 0.94 -21.09 0.13
C VAL A 304 -0.59 -21.11 0.12
N ILE A 305 -1.21 -20.02 0.52
CA ILE A 305 -2.67 -19.85 0.55
C ILE A 305 -3.20 -19.05 -0.62
N THR A 306 -2.36 -18.19 -1.20
CA THR A 306 -2.69 -17.40 -2.39
C THR A 306 -1.44 -16.87 -3.08
N SER A 307 -1.59 -16.51 -4.35
CA SER A 307 -0.62 -15.71 -5.10
C SER A 307 -1.28 -14.41 -5.56
N PHE A 308 -0.50 -13.37 -5.75
CA PHE A 308 -0.96 -12.10 -6.29
C PHE A 308 0.15 -11.39 -7.04
N SER A 309 -0.21 -10.39 -7.82
CA SER A 309 0.75 -9.53 -8.50
C SER A 309 0.43 -8.06 -8.28
N GLY A 310 1.46 -7.23 -8.40
CA GLY A 310 1.35 -5.78 -8.38
C GLY A 310 2.29 -5.14 -9.39
N ASN A 311 1.79 -4.12 -10.08
CA ASN A 311 2.55 -3.37 -11.06
C ASN A 311 3.15 -2.12 -10.42
N ARG A 312 4.48 -1.99 -10.46
CA ARG A 312 5.19 -0.78 -10.03
C ARG A 312 5.10 0.27 -11.13
N ALA A 313 4.87 1.51 -10.74
CA ALA A 313 4.83 2.67 -11.65
C ALA A 313 6.27 3.14 -11.97
N HIS A 314 6.99 2.38 -12.78
CA HIS A 314 8.38 2.68 -13.13
C HIS A 314 8.44 3.81 -14.15
N GLU A 315 8.96 4.97 -13.73
CA GLU A 315 9.25 6.10 -14.61
C GLU A 315 10.64 5.91 -15.24
N VAL A 316 10.73 6.11 -16.56
CA VAL A 316 11.96 5.83 -17.35
C VAL A 316 13.13 6.75 -16.95
N GLY A 317 12.85 7.96 -16.44
CA GLY A 317 13.86 8.89 -15.87
C GLY A 317 14.44 8.44 -14.54
N GLY A 318 13.83 7.46 -13.88
CA GLY A 318 14.39 6.74 -12.75
C GLY A 318 14.15 7.33 -11.36
N ASP A 319 13.71 8.58 -11.20
CA ASP A 319 13.40 9.23 -9.91
C ASP A 319 11.91 9.51 -9.74
N PHE A 320 11.49 9.96 -8.56
CA PHE A 320 10.15 10.51 -8.33
C PHE A 320 10.03 11.91 -8.94
N VAL A 321 8.86 12.21 -9.48
CA VAL A 321 8.51 13.56 -9.93
C VAL A 321 7.46 14.12 -8.96
N LEU A 322 7.83 15.20 -8.27
CA LEU A 322 7.02 15.89 -7.28
C LEU A 322 7.13 17.40 -7.56
N GLU A 323 6.25 17.92 -8.40
CA GLU A 323 6.34 19.30 -8.87
C GLU A 323 4.98 19.95 -9.18
N GLU A 324 4.92 21.26 -9.17
CA GLU A 324 3.86 22.03 -9.79
C GLU A 324 4.22 22.22 -11.27
N SER A 325 3.71 21.36 -12.16
CA SER A 325 4.04 21.37 -13.60
C SER A 325 3.42 22.54 -14.33
N LYS A 326 2.33 23.08 -13.82
CA LYS A 326 1.65 24.31 -14.25
C LYS A 326 0.93 24.90 -13.04
N LYS A 327 0.70 26.21 -13.04
CA LYS A 327 -0.02 26.86 -11.94
C LYS A 327 -1.33 26.14 -11.60
N GLY A 328 -1.40 25.60 -10.39
CA GLY A 328 -2.53 24.82 -9.91
C GLY A 328 -2.61 23.39 -10.43
N PHE A 329 -1.60 22.87 -11.17
CA PHE A 329 -1.54 21.47 -11.57
C PHE A 329 -0.26 20.82 -11.02
N PHE A 330 -0.41 19.84 -10.14
CA PHE A 330 0.66 19.21 -9.39
C PHE A 330 0.79 17.74 -9.78
N ASP A 331 2.01 17.29 -10.02
CA ASP A 331 2.31 15.92 -10.40
C ASP A 331 3.01 15.14 -9.29
N CYS A 332 2.52 13.92 -9.04
CA CYS A 332 3.17 12.87 -8.27
C CYS A 332 3.37 11.66 -9.20
N ILE A 333 4.47 11.64 -9.96
CA ILE A 333 4.71 10.66 -11.02
C ILE A 333 5.87 9.73 -10.66
N GLY A 334 5.82 8.47 -11.11
CA GLY A 334 6.91 7.52 -10.95
C GLY A 334 7.07 6.98 -9.52
N ILE A 335 6.00 7.03 -8.71
CA ILE A 335 6.05 6.57 -7.31
C ILE A 335 6.00 5.04 -7.26
N GLU A 336 7.15 4.41 -7.53
CA GLU A 336 7.40 2.98 -7.33
C GLU A 336 8.10 2.72 -5.97
N SER A 337 8.78 1.57 -5.76
CA SER A 337 9.62 1.36 -4.56
C SER A 337 10.74 2.43 -4.49
N PRO A 338 10.90 3.08 -3.34
CA PRO A 338 10.32 2.83 -2.00
C PRO A 338 9.04 3.65 -1.66
N GLY A 339 8.14 3.87 -2.59
CA GLY A 339 6.98 4.75 -2.48
C GLY A 339 6.07 4.52 -1.27
N LEU A 340 5.88 3.26 -0.83
CA LEU A 340 5.08 2.97 0.37
C LEU A 340 5.73 3.61 1.62
N THR A 341 7.04 3.44 1.79
CA THR A 341 7.80 4.08 2.87
C THR A 341 7.81 5.58 2.75
N SER A 342 7.91 6.08 1.52
CA SER A 342 8.00 7.51 1.22
C SER A 342 6.65 8.24 1.34
N ALA A 343 5.53 7.52 1.36
CA ALA A 343 4.19 8.12 1.29
C ALA A 343 3.90 9.16 2.39
N PRO A 344 4.29 8.99 3.67
CA PRO A 344 4.12 10.02 4.69
C PRO A 344 4.84 11.35 4.31
N ALA A 345 6.08 11.23 3.85
CA ALA A 345 6.90 12.39 3.47
C ALA A 345 6.42 13.04 2.16
N ILE A 346 6.06 12.25 1.15
CA ILE A 346 5.50 12.74 -0.11
C ILE A 346 4.19 13.47 0.15
N GLY A 347 3.29 12.85 0.95
CA GLY A 347 2.00 13.46 1.28
C GLY A 347 2.15 14.82 1.95
N LYS A 348 3.06 14.93 2.91
CA LYS A 348 3.37 16.22 3.57
C LYS A 348 4.00 17.23 2.59
N TYR A 349 5.02 16.80 1.87
CA TYR A 349 5.76 17.67 0.93
C TYR A 349 4.84 18.27 -0.14
N MET A 350 3.98 17.45 -0.71
CA MET A 350 3.04 17.89 -1.75
C MET A 350 1.89 18.73 -1.17
N ALA A 351 1.39 18.40 0.02
CA ALA A 351 0.36 19.22 0.68
C ALA A 351 0.89 20.62 1.02
N ASP A 352 2.12 20.73 1.50
CA ASP A 352 2.76 22.01 1.79
C ASP A 352 2.95 22.82 0.48
N MET A 353 3.38 22.20 -0.62
CA MET A 353 3.51 22.82 -1.94
C MET A 353 2.17 23.33 -2.47
N VAL A 354 1.11 22.52 -2.38
CA VAL A 354 -0.24 22.93 -2.79
C VAL A 354 -0.74 24.09 -1.94
N ALA A 355 -0.55 24.02 -0.62
CA ALA A 355 -1.00 25.06 0.31
C ALA A 355 -0.29 26.39 0.05
N GLU A 356 1.02 26.36 -0.19
CA GLU A 356 1.81 27.56 -0.55
C GLU A 356 1.34 28.16 -1.88
N SER A 357 1.24 27.36 -2.92
CA SER A 357 0.82 27.79 -4.26
C SER A 357 -0.60 28.37 -4.27
N MET A 358 -1.51 27.75 -3.52
CA MET A 358 -2.93 28.14 -3.43
C MET A 358 -3.20 29.13 -2.31
N GLN A 359 -2.20 29.50 -1.49
CA GLN A 359 -2.31 30.40 -0.33
C GLN A 359 -3.37 29.93 0.68
N LEU A 360 -3.42 28.65 0.98
CA LEU A 360 -4.35 28.06 1.93
C LEU A 360 -3.97 28.43 3.38
N GLU A 361 -4.95 28.72 4.21
CA GLU A 361 -4.78 28.98 5.64
C GLU A 361 -4.75 27.65 6.42
N GLU A 362 -4.03 27.60 7.55
CA GLU A 362 -4.07 26.46 8.46
C GLU A 362 -5.47 26.18 9.01
N ASN A 363 -5.83 24.92 9.09
CA ASN A 363 -7.08 24.47 9.70
C ASN A 363 -6.89 24.25 11.20
N THR A 364 -7.28 25.25 12.00
CA THR A 364 -7.20 25.19 13.47
C THR A 364 -8.19 24.18 14.09
N GLU A 365 -9.13 23.64 13.32
CA GLU A 365 -10.10 22.63 13.76
C GLU A 365 -9.68 21.20 13.37
N PHE A 366 -8.50 21.04 12.75
CA PHE A 366 -7.97 19.74 12.38
C PHE A 366 -7.87 18.82 13.60
N LYS A 367 -8.34 17.59 13.44
CA LYS A 367 -8.31 16.55 14.46
C LYS A 367 -7.44 15.41 13.97
N PRO A 368 -6.26 15.18 14.59
CA PRO A 368 -5.40 14.06 14.23
C PRO A 368 -6.06 12.72 14.56
N GLY A 369 -5.65 11.69 13.83
CA GLY A 369 -6.07 10.32 14.08
C GLY A 369 -7.37 9.90 13.40
N ARG A 370 -7.83 8.72 13.78
CA ARG A 370 -9.09 8.09 13.36
C ARG A 370 -9.62 7.15 14.43
N ASN A 371 -10.81 6.60 14.24
CA ASN A 371 -11.36 5.53 15.08
C ASN A 371 -11.07 4.17 14.44
N PRO A 372 -10.08 3.40 14.90
CA PRO A 372 -9.77 2.10 14.32
C PRO A 372 -10.88 1.08 14.62
N ILE A 373 -11.10 0.15 13.69
CA ILE A 373 -11.99 -0.99 13.91
C ILE A 373 -11.36 -1.90 14.97
N PRO A 374 -12.09 -2.29 16.03
CA PRO A 374 -11.59 -3.22 17.04
C PRO A 374 -11.16 -4.56 16.42
N LYS A 375 -9.97 -5.06 16.73
CA LYS A 375 -9.51 -6.39 16.32
C LYS A 375 -9.81 -7.42 17.42
N THR A 376 -10.99 -8.05 17.39
CA THR A 376 -11.45 -8.97 18.44
C THR A 376 -10.53 -10.17 18.62
N CYS A 377 -9.82 -10.59 17.57
CA CYS A 377 -8.87 -11.71 17.64
C CYS A 377 -7.59 -11.42 18.45
N GLU A 378 -7.29 -10.16 18.76
CA GLU A 378 -6.15 -9.71 19.55
C GLU A 378 -6.55 -9.36 21.00
N MET A 379 -7.85 -9.31 21.31
CA MET A 379 -8.38 -8.98 22.63
C MET A 379 -8.29 -10.13 23.62
N THR A 380 -8.18 -9.79 24.90
CA THR A 380 -8.45 -10.75 26.00
C THR A 380 -9.93 -11.16 26.01
N ALA A 381 -10.25 -12.27 26.69
CA ALA A 381 -11.63 -12.72 26.81
C ALA A 381 -12.52 -11.69 27.52
N GLU A 382 -11.97 -10.99 28.52
CA GLU A 382 -12.63 -9.95 29.31
C GLU A 382 -12.97 -8.76 28.42
N GLU A 383 -12.00 -8.21 27.66
CA GLU A 383 -12.19 -7.09 26.74
C GLU A 383 -13.23 -7.43 25.67
N HIS A 384 -13.14 -8.63 25.08
CA HIS A 384 -14.09 -9.07 24.07
C HIS A 384 -15.51 -9.22 24.65
N ASN A 385 -15.65 -9.76 25.87
CA ASN A 385 -16.95 -9.85 26.52
C ASN A 385 -17.56 -8.48 26.82
N GLU A 386 -16.75 -7.48 27.23
CA GLU A 386 -17.26 -6.12 27.41
C GLU A 386 -17.71 -5.48 26.09
N LEU A 387 -17.01 -5.77 25.00
CA LEU A 387 -17.42 -5.32 23.67
C LEU A 387 -18.75 -5.99 23.22
N ILE A 388 -18.91 -7.30 23.48
CA ILE A 388 -20.16 -8.05 23.19
C ILE A 388 -21.34 -7.49 23.98
N LYS A 389 -21.14 -7.11 25.24
CA LYS A 389 -22.21 -6.48 26.03
C LYS A 389 -22.69 -5.16 25.44
N LYS A 390 -21.78 -4.38 24.85
CA LYS A 390 -22.11 -3.11 24.16
C LYS A 390 -22.78 -3.34 22.82
N ASN A 391 -22.30 -4.33 22.04
CA ASN A 391 -22.84 -4.68 20.74
C ASN A 391 -22.75 -6.21 20.54
N PRO A 392 -23.86 -6.96 20.65
CA PRO A 392 -23.88 -8.43 20.51
C PRO A 392 -23.37 -8.96 19.17
N LYS A 393 -23.27 -8.12 18.13
CA LYS A 393 -22.72 -8.50 16.81
C LYS A 393 -21.24 -8.91 16.87
N TYR A 394 -20.50 -8.40 17.85
CA TYR A 394 -19.11 -8.83 18.11
C TYR A 394 -19.02 -10.26 18.69
N GLY A 395 -20.11 -10.85 19.17
CA GLY A 395 -20.16 -12.25 19.62
C GLY A 395 -20.36 -13.26 18.47
N LYS A 396 -20.69 -12.82 17.25
CA LYS A 396 -20.96 -13.71 16.11
C LYS A 396 -19.78 -13.75 15.16
N ILE A 397 -19.00 -14.84 15.21
CA ILE A 397 -17.84 -15.06 14.31
C ILE A 397 -18.35 -15.43 12.91
N ILE A 398 -17.98 -14.63 11.90
CA ILE A 398 -18.27 -14.85 10.49
C ILE A 398 -17.08 -15.52 9.79
N CYS A 399 -15.86 -14.97 9.91
CA CYS A 399 -14.66 -15.57 9.35
C CYS A 399 -13.90 -16.37 10.42
N ARG A 400 -13.91 -17.71 10.32
CA ARG A 400 -13.27 -18.58 11.32
C ARG A 400 -11.74 -18.59 11.22
N CYS A 401 -11.19 -18.50 10.00
CA CYS A 401 -9.74 -18.53 9.78
C CYS A 401 -9.05 -17.32 10.41
N GLU A 402 -9.64 -16.14 10.25
CA GLU A 402 -9.13 -14.87 10.77
C GLU A 402 -9.83 -14.43 12.06
N ARG A 403 -10.84 -15.19 12.53
CA ARG A 403 -11.67 -14.92 13.73
C ARG A 403 -12.39 -13.56 13.70
N VAL A 404 -12.84 -13.14 12.51
CA VAL A 404 -13.54 -11.87 12.32
C VAL A 404 -15.02 -12.02 12.64
N THR A 405 -15.56 -11.08 13.41
CA THR A 405 -16.95 -11.03 13.86
C THR A 405 -17.85 -10.25 12.90
N GLU A 406 -19.18 -10.40 13.05
CA GLU A 406 -20.17 -9.56 12.33
C GLU A 406 -20.00 -8.09 12.73
N GLY A 407 -19.69 -7.77 13.99
CA GLY A 407 -19.45 -6.41 14.46
C GLY A 407 -18.32 -5.72 13.70
N GLU A 408 -17.16 -6.37 13.53
CA GLU A 408 -16.03 -5.83 12.77
C GLU A 408 -16.38 -5.59 11.29
N ILE A 409 -17.19 -6.48 10.69
CA ILE A 409 -17.63 -6.32 9.30
C ILE A 409 -18.57 -5.11 9.17
N LEU A 410 -19.48 -4.93 10.13
CA LEU A 410 -20.37 -3.77 10.16
C LEU A 410 -19.59 -2.46 10.31
N ASP A 411 -18.62 -2.42 11.21
CA ASP A 411 -17.75 -1.25 11.36
C ASP A 411 -16.99 -0.95 10.06
N ALA A 412 -16.52 -1.98 9.34
CA ALA A 412 -15.85 -1.81 8.05
C ALA A 412 -16.77 -1.22 6.97
N ILE A 413 -18.06 -1.55 7.00
CA ILE A 413 -19.06 -1.02 6.06
C ILE A 413 -19.44 0.43 6.41
N HIS A 414 -19.55 0.74 7.70
CA HIS A 414 -20.00 2.04 8.21
C HIS A 414 -18.88 3.01 8.56
N ALA A 415 -17.60 2.64 8.29
CA ALA A 415 -16.47 3.56 8.42
C ALA A 415 -16.62 4.81 7.53
N PRO A 416 -15.94 5.92 7.82
CA PRO A 416 -16.02 7.17 7.04
C PRO A 416 -15.83 6.97 5.53
N VAL A 417 -14.83 6.18 5.14
CA VAL A 417 -14.66 5.69 3.76
C VAL A 417 -14.91 4.18 3.78
N GLY A 418 -16.19 3.80 3.95
CA GLY A 418 -16.58 2.43 4.25
C GLY A 418 -16.50 1.46 3.08
N ALA A 419 -16.35 0.16 3.41
CA ALA A 419 -16.33 -0.92 2.44
C ALA A 419 -17.68 -1.07 1.71
N ARG A 420 -17.65 -1.24 0.40
CA ARG A 420 -18.81 -1.49 -0.46
C ARG A 420 -18.72 -2.83 -1.21
N THR A 421 -17.59 -3.52 -1.07
CA THR A 421 -17.27 -4.76 -1.78
C THR A 421 -16.69 -5.81 -0.82
N VAL A 422 -16.65 -7.07 -1.24
CA VAL A 422 -16.04 -8.15 -0.43
C VAL A 422 -14.54 -7.89 -0.18
N ASP A 423 -13.81 -7.43 -1.19
CA ASP A 423 -12.39 -7.10 -1.04
C ASP A 423 -12.20 -5.82 -0.21
N GLY A 424 -13.16 -4.89 -0.20
CA GLY A 424 -13.18 -3.75 0.71
C GLY A 424 -13.23 -4.17 2.19
N ILE A 425 -14.08 -5.15 2.52
CA ILE A 425 -14.12 -5.76 3.85
C ILE A 425 -12.81 -6.50 4.16
N LYS A 426 -12.30 -7.28 3.20
CA LYS A 426 -11.04 -8.02 3.34
C LYS A 426 -9.87 -7.10 3.71
N ARG A 427 -9.74 -5.94 3.09
CA ARG A 427 -8.66 -4.98 3.37
C ARG A 427 -8.78 -4.33 4.74
N ARG A 428 -9.99 -4.16 5.29
CA ARG A 428 -10.19 -3.50 6.58
C ARG A 428 -10.10 -4.47 7.77
N VAL A 429 -10.66 -5.67 7.63
CA VAL A 429 -10.82 -6.61 8.76
C VAL A 429 -10.35 -8.03 8.44
N ARG A 430 -9.71 -8.27 7.29
CA ARG A 430 -9.14 -9.56 6.86
C ARG A 430 -10.16 -10.70 6.64
N ALA A 431 -11.45 -10.47 6.73
CA ALA A 431 -12.42 -11.50 6.34
C ALA A 431 -12.16 -11.94 4.88
N THR A 432 -12.15 -13.24 4.62
CA THR A 432 -11.74 -13.91 3.36
C THR A 432 -10.22 -14.03 3.11
N ALA A 433 -9.35 -13.44 3.94
CA ALA A 433 -7.89 -13.46 3.71
C ALA A 433 -7.19 -14.73 4.18
N GLY A 434 -7.81 -15.54 5.06
CA GLY A 434 -7.21 -16.74 5.64
C GLY A 434 -7.17 -17.93 4.69
N ARG A 435 -6.66 -19.07 5.17
CA ARG A 435 -6.35 -20.29 4.37
C ARG A 435 -7.47 -20.81 3.47
N CYS A 436 -8.74 -20.58 3.81
CA CYS A 436 -9.86 -21.03 2.97
C CYS A 436 -10.25 -20.02 1.86
N GLN A 437 -9.64 -18.85 1.82
CA GLN A 437 -9.85 -17.79 0.81
C GLN A 437 -11.34 -17.48 0.57
N GLY A 438 -12.12 -17.34 1.66
CA GLY A 438 -13.55 -17.04 1.60
C GLY A 438 -14.48 -18.26 1.51
N GLY A 439 -13.96 -19.48 1.38
CA GLY A 439 -14.77 -20.69 1.14
C GLY A 439 -15.90 -20.93 2.12
N PHE A 440 -15.85 -20.38 3.34
CA PHE A 440 -16.91 -20.51 4.34
C PHE A 440 -17.62 -19.19 4.68
N CYS A 441 -16.89 -18.06 4.71
CA CYS A 441 -17.45 -16.79 5.17
C CYS A 441 -18.11 -15.96 4.06
N LEU A 442 -17.78 -16.23 2.80
CA LEU A 442 -18.26 -15.43 1.66
C LEU A 442 -19.80 -15.30 1.58
N PRO A 443 -20.63 -16.38 1.71
CA PRO A 443 -22.07 -16.23 1.66
C PRO A 443 -22.62 -15.27 2.75
N SER A 444 -22.09 -15.37 3.98
CA SER A 444 -22.51 -14.47 5.07
C SER A 444 -22.07 -13.04 4.83
N ILE A 445 -20.90 -12.82 4.21
CA ILE A 445 -20.42 -11.48 3.88
C ILE A 445 -21.30 -10.85 2.78
N ILE A 446 -21.69 -11.63 1.77
CA ILE A 446 -22.63 -11.18 0.72
C ILE A 446 -23.98 -10.78 1.33
N GLU A 447 -24.54 -11.63 2.22
CA GLU A 447 -25.78 -11.33 2.94
C GLU A 447 -25.68 -10.03 3.76
N ILE A 448 -24.58 -9.85 4.50
CA ILE A 448 -24.35 -8.64 5.31
C ILE A 448 -24.23 -7.40 4.41
N LEU A 449 -23.42 -7.44 3.34
CA LEU A 449 -23.27 -6.34 2.40
C LEU A 449 -24.62 -5.98 1.74
N SER A 450 -25.35 -6.98 1.27
CA SER A 450 -26.68 -6.79 0.67
C SER A 450 -27.63 -6.06 1.65
N ARG A 451 -27.69 -6.54 2.88
CA ARG A 451 -28.54 -5.94 3.93
C ARG A 451 -28.15 -4.50 4.27
N GLU A 452 -26.86 -4.26 4.51
CA GLU A 452 -26.37 -2.94 4.97
C GLU A 452 -26.37 -1.89 3.87
N LEU A 453 -26.15 -2.30 2.61
CA LEU A 453 -26.14 -1.40 1.45
C LEU A 453 -27.52 -1.27 0.80
N GLY A 454 -28.49 -2.11 1.17
CA GLY A 454 -29.84 -2.12 0.57
C GLY A 454 -29.86 -2.53 -0.90
N ILE A 455 -28.94 -3.41 -1.31
CA ILE A 455 -28.81 -3.93 -2.69
C ILE A 455 -29.16 -5.42 -2.74
N ASP A 456 -29.47 -5.97 -3.92
CA ASP A 456 -29.68 -7.42 -4.07
C ASP A 456 -28.33 -8.15 -3.91
N GLU A 457 -28.34 -9.36 -3.34
CA GLU A 457 -27.13 -10.19 -3.21
C GLU A 457 -26.37 -10.40 -4.50
N LYS A 458 -27.10 -10.48 -5.65
CA LYS A 458 -26.49 -10.60 -6.99
C LYS A 458 -25.70 -9.36 -7.40
N ASP A 459 -26.00 -8.19 -6.81
CA ASP A 459 -25.35 -6.93 -7.13
C ASP A 459 -24.11 -6.69 -6.21
N VAL A 460 -23.87 -7.59 -5.26
CA VAL A 460 -22.65 -7.57 -4.45
C VAL A 460 -21.45 -8.01 -5.29
N THR A 461 -20.42 -7.17 -5.35
CA THR A 461 -19.22 -7.40 -6.15
C THR A 461 -18.01 -7.80 -5.30
N LYS A 462 -17.03 -8.44 -5.94
CA LYS A 462 -15.73 -8.73 -5.34
C LYS A 462 -14.92 -7.45 -5.12
N LYS A 463 -14.79 -6.62 -6.16
CA LYS A 463 -13.93 -5.42 -6.21
C LYS A 463 -14.53 -4.25 -7.01
N GLY A 464 -15.84 -4.17 -7.12
CA GLY A 464 -16.54 -3.19 -7.94
C GLY A 464 -16.75 -3.63 -9.40
N LYS A 465 -17.44 -2.80 -10.17
CA LYS A 465 -17.82 -3.02 -11.59
C LYS A 465 -18.30 -4.47 -11.83
N ASP A 466 -17.86 -5.12 -12.90
CA ASP A 466 -18.36 -6.41 -13.36
C ASP A 466 -17.86 -7.65 -12.58
N SER A 467 -17.35 -7.47 -11.34
CA SER A 467 -16.80 -8.56 -10.53
C SER A 467 -17.84 -9.24 -9.63
N PHE A 468 -18.99 -9.63 -10.19
CA PHE A 468 -20.08 -10.26 -9.47
C PHE A 468 -19.73 -11.69 -9.01
N TYR A 469 -20.29 -12.10 -7.86
CA TYR A 469 -20.21 -13.48 -7.36
C TYR A 469 -21.38 -14.33 -7.82
N ILE A 470 -22.56 -13.72 -8.05
CA ILE A 470 -23.80 -14.39 -8.39
C ILE A 470 -24.24 -13.94 -9.78
N GLU A 471 -24.21 -14.83 -10.75
CA GLU A 471 -24.61 -14.54 -12.12
C GLU A 471 -26.13 -14.46 -12.27
N LYS A 472 -26.86 -15.41 -11.63
CA LYS A 472 -28.33 -15.45 -11.62
C LYS A 472 -28.86 -16.31 -10.48
N ARG A 473 -30.09 -16.01 -10.06
CA ARG A 473 -30.87 -16.93 -9.20
C ARG A 473 -31.36 -18.14 -10.02
N VAL A 474 -31.21 -19.34 -9.48
CA VAL A 474 -31.64 -20.60 -10.16
C VAL A 474 -33.06 -20.96 -9.81
N LYS A 475 -33.61 -20.42 -8.72
CA LYS A 475 -35.02 -20.57 -8.27
C LYS A 475 -35.53 -19.27 -7.64
#